data_1b48a5cb00354c023008d6cb7fa001cd
#
_entry.id   1b48a5cb00354c023008d6cb7fa001cd
#
_cell.length_a   1.000
_cell.length_b   1.000
_cell.length_c   1.000
_cell.angle_alpha   90.00
_cell.angle_beta   90.00
_cell.angle_gamma   90.00
#
_symmetry.space_group_name_H-M   'P 1'
#
loop_
_entity.id
_entity.type
_entity.pdbx_description
1 polymer ?
#
loop_
_entity_poly.entity_id
_entity_poly.type
_entity_poly.pdbx_seq_one_letter_code
_entity_poly.pdbx_strand_id
1 'polypeptide(L)'
;MTITAGGIDLERVDYKGLAYYRHTAWDAVKHGVFTRHGGVSEAHWASLNVGGANGDDEQAVRVNHERMYEALDVNADDAVTVWLVHGVDTIVAHPPTEGQRWLAKADGIVTNQKDLPLVMRYADCVPLLAYDPVEEVIALGHAGWRGTVNGMGASLVQTMQEAYQCKPENIEVVIGPSISPENYQVGEEVVEAVHAYYGDASDLIMRDPEDGTAYFDLWSANKLDFERRGVRKTTVMGICTYENTQDFFSHRGEQGKTGRFGVVMSL
;
A
#
# COMPACT_ATOMS: atom_id res chain seq x y z
N MET A 1 6.76 20.41 3.71
CA MET A 1 5.98 20.86 4.89
C MET A 1 5.82 19.66 5.79
N THR A 2 6.52 19.61 6.91
CA THR A 2 6.46 18.49 7.86
C THR A 2 5.12 18.55 8.56
N ILE A 3 4.24 17.58 8.32
CA ILE A 3 2.98 17.47 9.03
C ILE A 3 3.28 16.67 10.31
N THR A 4 3.69 17.35 11.38
CA THR A 4 3.71 16.78 12.72
C THR A 4 2.30 16.84 13.31
N ALA A 5 1.42 15.97 12.86
CA ALA A 5 0.19 15.68 13.56
C ALA A 5 0.46 14.46 14.47
N GLY A 6 0.63 14.70 15.78
CA GLY A 6 0.61 13.65 16.79
C GLY A 6 1.80 12.68 16.83
N GLY A 7 3.05 13.12 16.55
CA GLY A 7 4.23 12.25 16.74
C GLY A 7 4.41 11.16 15.67
N ILE A 8 3.86 11.34 14.49
CA ILE A 8 4.02 10.43 13.36
C ILE A 8 5.27 10.86 12.57
N ASP A 9 6.22 9.95 12.41
CA ASP A 9 7.48 10.16 11.66
C ASP A 9 7.24 10.13 10.14
N LEU A 10 6.41 11.05 9.61
CA LEU A 10 6.06 11.16 8.20
C LEU A 10 6.41 12.54 7.65
N GLU A 11 6.93 12.57 6.45
CA GLU A 11 7.25 13.77 5.69
C GLU A 11 6.61 13.74 4.31
N ARG A 12 5.99 14.87 3.90
CA ARG A 12 5.61 15.10 2.51
C ARG A 12 6.79 15.74 1.78
N VAL A 13 7.19 15.13 0.69
CA VAL A 13 8.27 15.59 -0.20
C VAL A 13 7.67 16.08 -1.50
N ASP A 14 8.07 17.27 -1.94
CA ASP A 14 7.74 17.82 -3.26
C ASP A 14 8.98 17.75 -4.15
N TYR A 15 8.88 17.08 -5.31
CA TYR A 15 9.97 16.90 -6.26
C TYR A 15 9.49 17.10 -7.70
N LYS A 16 9.94 18.16 -8.38
CA LYS A 16 9.61 18.44 -9.79
C LYS A 16 8.12 18.35 -10.13
N GLY A 17 7.26 18.79 -9.23
CA GLY A 17 5.80 18.74 -9.37
C GLY A 17 5.15 17.44 -8.90
N LEU A 18 5.93 16.40 -8.61
CA LEU A 18 5.47 15.23 -7.87
C LEU A 18 5.33 15.58 -6.38
N ALA A 19 4.43 14.91 -5.70
CA ALA A 19 4.36 14.90 -4.24
C ALA A 19 4.22 13.47 -3.74
N TYR A 20 4.98 13.11 -2.71
CA TYR A 20 4.90 11.81 -2.06
C TYR A 20 5.17 11.92 -0.57
N TYR A 21 4.78 10.89 0.18
CA TYR A 21 5.05 10.76 1.61
C TYR A 21 6.10 9.70 1.85
N ARG A 22 6.99 9.95 2.82
CA ARG A 22 7.98 8.99 3.31
C ARG A 22 8.02 8.94 4.83
N HIS A 23 8.48 7.83 5.39
CA HIS A 23 8.74 7.67 6.82
C HIS A 23 10.15 8.21 7.13
N THR A 24 10.24 9.20 8.04
CA THR A 24 11.50 9.93 8.26
C THR A 24 12.57 9.12 8.98
N ALA A 25 12.21 8.03 9.68
CA ALA A 25 13.17 7.17 10.37
C ALA A 25 13.75 6.04 9.48
N TRP A 26 13.27 5.89 8.23
CA TRP A 26 13.75 4.83 7.33
C TRP A 26 14.80 5.36 6.34
N ASP A 27 15.89 5.94 6.88
CA ASP A 27 16.96 6.55 6.06
C ASP A 27 17.67 5.56 5.14
N ALA A 28 17.69 4.27 5.49
CA ALA A 28 18.32 3.22 4.69
C ALA A 28 17.41 2.70 3.55
N VAL A 29 16.14 3.13 3.50
CA VAL A 29 15.16 2.67 2.51
C VAL A 29 14.71 3.84 1.63
N LYS A 30 14.99 3.78 0.34
CA LYS A 30 14.38 4.67 -0.64
C LYS A 30 12.91 4.29 -0.78
N HIS A 31 11.98 5.13 -0.34
CA HIS A 31 10.57 4.79 -0.41
C HIS A 31 9.68 6.02 -0.58
N GLY A 32 8.52 5.80 -1.18
CA GLY A 32 7.54 6.85 -1.38
C GLY A 32 6.14 6.30 -1.61
N VAL A 33 5.18 6.89 -0.92
CA VAL A 33 3.76 6.77 -1.20
C VAL A 33 3.36 8.00 -2.01
N PHE A 34 3.23 7.82 -3.32
CA PHE A 34 3.01 8.92 -4.25
C PHE A 34 1.56 9.39 -4.22
N THR A 35 1.37 10.69 -4.41
CA THR A 35 0.05 11.28 -4.67
C THR A 35 -0.28 11.19 -6.17
N ARG A 36 -1.46 11.69 -6.57
CA ARG A 36 -1.85 11.76 -7.99
C ARG A 36 -1.21 12.91 -8.78
N HIS A 37 -0.34 13.71 -8.13
CA HIS A 37 0.23 14.92 -8.73
C HIS A 37 1.51 14.67 -9.53
N GLY A 38 1.73 15.50 -10.55
CA GLY A 38 2.99 15.58 -11.29
C GLY A 38 3.15 14.57 -12.42
N GLY A 39 2.09 13.85 -12.79
CA GLY A 39 2.08 12.96 -13.93
C GLY A 39 1.71 13.64 -15.24
N VAL A 40 1.48 12.82 -16.28
CA VAL A 40 1.11 13.24 -17.63
C VAL A 40 -0.22 12.66 -18.13
N SER A 41 -0.85 11.81 -17.33
CA SER A 41 -2.18 11.27 -17.66
C SER A 41 -3.25 12.35 -17.58
N GLU A 42 -4.30 12.21 -18.37
CA GLU A 42 -5.38 13.20 -18.52
C GLU A 42 -6.72 12.66 -18.00
N ALA A 43 -7.73 13.51 -18.02
CA ALA A 43 -9.11 13.19 -17.63
C ALA A 43 -9.20 12.60 -16.20
N HIS A 44 -9.90 11.50 -16.02
CA HIS A 44 -10.06 10.86 -14.71
C HIS A 44 -8.80 10.11 -14.22
N TRP A 45 -7.77 10.01 -15.04
CA TRP A 45 -6.43 9.52 -14.64
C TRP A 45 -5.45 10.64 -14.26
N ALA A 46 -5.87 11.90 -14.31
CA ALA A 46 -4.99 13.05 -14.04
C ALA A 46 -4.49 13.03 -12.59
N SER A 47 -3.20 13.05 -12.44
CA SER A 47 -2.15 13.11 -13.46
C SER A 47 -1.15 11.96 -13.37
N LEU A 48 -0.75 11.49 -12.16
CA LEU A 48 0.27 10.46 -11.92
C LEU A 48 -0.38 9.07 -11.81
N ASN A 49 -1.14 8.66 -12.82
CA ASN A 49 -1.69 7.32 -12.86
C ASN A 49 -0.61 6.29 -13.25
N VAL A 50 -0.48 5.24 -12.42
CA VAL A 50 0.45 4.12 -12.66
C VAL A 50 -0.27 2.78 -12.85
N GLY A 51 -1.59 2.83 -13.04
CA GLY A 51 -2.42 1.68 -13.33
C GLY A 51 -2.47 1.37 -14.82
N GLY A 52 -1.82 0.32 -15.28
CA GLY A 52 -1.76 -0.04 -16.70
C GLY A 52 -2.94 -0.88 -17.21
N ALA A 53 -3.98 -1.16 -16.40
CA ALA A 53 -5.12 -2.00 -16.78
C ALA A 53 -6.46 -1.28 -16.65
N ASN A 54 -6.45 0.06 -16.49
CA ASN A 54 -7.64 0.87 -16.26
C ASN A 54 -8.06 1.75 -17.46
N GLY A 55 -7.45 1.51 -18.62
CA GLY A 55 -7.83 2.15 -19.89
C GLY A 55 -7.12 3.46 -20.20
N ASP A 56 -6.13 3.86 -19.43
CA ASP A 56 -5.26 5.01 -19.71
C ASP A 56 -4.28 4.73 -20.85
N ASP A 57 -3.66 5.77 -21.38
CA ASP A 57 -2.60 5.67 -22.39
C ASP A 57 -1.35 4.99 -21.81
N GLU A 58 -0.89 3.91 -22.46
CA GLU A 58 0.24 3.12 -21.95
C GLU A 58 1.54 3.92 -21.90
N GLN A 59 1.73 4.87 -22.83
CA GLN A 59 2.90 5.76 -22.83
C GLN A 59 2.85 6.73 -21.66
N ALA A 60 1.67 7.30 -21.34
CA ALA A 60 1.49 8.17 -20.19
C ALA A 60 1.77 7.41 -18.88
N VAL A 61 1.25 6.19 -18.74
CA VAL A 61 1.51 5.33 -17.57
C VAL A 61 3.01 5.03 -17.42
N ARG A 62 3.72 4.74 -18.52
CA ARG A 62 5.17 4.52 -18.49
C ARG A 62 5.93 5.75 -18.02
N VAL A 63 5.64 6.92 -18.58
CA VAL A 63 6.26 8.20 -18.16
C VAL A 63 5.99 8.48 -16.68
N ASN A 64 4.79 8.17 -16.19
CA ASN A 64 4.47 8.33 -14.78
C ASN A 64 5.31 7.42 -13.87
N HIS A 65 5.52 6.17 -14.26
CA HIS A 65 6.44 5.26 -13.55
C HIS A 65 7.87 5.79 -13.55
N GLU A 66 8.40 6.22 -14.71
CA GLU A 66 9.75 6.80 -14.84
C GLU A 66 9.94 7.99 -13.89
N ARG A 67 8.93 8.87 -13.78
CA ARG A 67 8.98 10.02 -12.86
C ARG A 67 9.05 9.62 -11.39
N MET A 68 8.31 8.58 -10.98
CA MET A 68 8.39 8.08 -9.60
C MET A 68 9.77 7.50 -9.30
N TYR A 69 10.33 6.75 -10.24
CA TYR A 69 11.66 6.16 -10.09
C TYR A 69 12.76 7.22 -10.02
N GLU A 70 12.68 8.25 -10.88
CA GLU A 70 13.58 9.40 -10.83
C GLU A 70 13.50 10.13 -9.47
N ALA A 71 12.30 10.33 -8.93
CA ALA A 71 12.10 11.04 -7.67
C ALA A 71 12.76 10.33 -6.47
N LEU A 72 12.89 9.00 -6.54
CA LEU A 72 13.52 8.18 -5.50
C LEU A 72 14.95 7.75 -5.85
N ASP A 73 15.47 8.18 -7.01
CA ASP A 73 16.79 7.76 -7.51
C ASP A 73 16.93 6.22 -7.49
N VAL A 74 15.96 5.53 -8.12
CA VAL A 74 15.96 4.07 -8.32
C VAL A 74 15.96 3.73 -9.80
N ASN A 75 16.55 2.58 -10.16
CA ASN A 75 16.62 2.16 -11.55
C ASN A 75 15.29 1.55 -12.01
N ALA A 76 14.72 2.08 -13.06
CA ALA A 76 13.46 1.62 -13.65
C ALA A 76 13.55 0.18 -14.21
N ASP A 77 14.71 -0.21 -14.74
CA ASP A 77 14.91 -1.53 -15.36
C ASP A 77 14.93 -2.67 -14.32
N ASP A 78 15.25 -2.35 -13.05
CA ASP A 78 15.28 -3.31 -11.96
C ASP A 78 13.95 -3.35 -11.18
N ALA A 79 13.02 -2.44 -11.48
CA ALA A 79 11.75 -2.34 -10.74
C ALA A 79 10.84 -3.55 -10.98
N VAL A 80 10.38 -4.15 -9.89
CA VAL A 80 9.54 -5.34 -9.91
C VAL A 80 8.17 -5.09 -9.31
N THR A 81 7.17 -5.77 -9.87
CA THR A 81 5.79 -5.70 -9.41
C THR A 81 5.09 -7.04 -9.57
N VAL A 82 3.90 -7.17 -9.02
CA VAL A 82 3.03 -8.34 -9.13
C VAL A 82 1.70 -7.99 -9.79
N TRP A 83 1.04 -9.01 -10.33
CA TRP A 83 -0.35 -8.90 -10.77
C TRP A 83 -1.26 -9.07 -9.55
N LEU A 84 -1.84 -7.97 -9.07
CA LEU A 84 -2.72 -7.96 -7.90
C LEU A 84 -4.03 -8.73 -8.16
N VAL A 85 -4.35 -9.63 -7.27
CA VAL A 85 -5.54 -10.52 -7.35
C VAL A 85 -6.47 -10.40 -6.16
N HIS A 86 -6.18 -9.49 -5.22
CA HIS A 86 -6.87 -9.29 -3.94
C HIS A 86 -6.83 -10.55 -3.06
N GLY A 87 -5.73 -11.29 -3.13
CA GLY A 87 -5.42 -12.45 -2.31
C GLY A 87 -4.53 -12.09 -1.12
N VAL A 88 -3.76 -13.08 -0.66
CA VAL A 88 -2.77 -12.93 0.42
C VAL A 88 -1.43 -13.56 0.07
N ASP A 89 -1.28 -14.10 -1.14
CA ASP A 89 -0.02 -14.69 -1.55
C ASP A 89 1.09 -13.63 -1.54
N THR A 90 2.19 -13.96 -0.86
CA THR A 90 3.39 -13.14 -0.77
C THR A 90 4.55 -13.90 -1.37
N ILE A 91 5.31 -13.26 -2.26
CA ILE A 91 6.46 -13.86 -2.91
C ILE A 91 7.77 -13.18 -2.51
N VAL A 92 8.86 -13.92 -2.59
CA VAL A 92 10.20 -13.36 -2.55
C VAL A 92 10.51 -12.78 -3.93
N ALA A 93 10.84 -11.49 -3.97
CA ALA A 93 11.17 -10.81 -5.22
C ALA A 93 12.59 -11.18 -5.70
N HIS A 94 12.76 -11.23 -6.98
CA HIS A 94 14.03 -11.41 -7.68
C HIS A 94 14.11 -10.42 -8.85
N PRO A 95 15.30 -10.11 -9.36
CA PRO A 95 15.45 -9.26 -10.53
C PRO A 95 14.57 -9.73 -11.69
N PRO A 96 13.97 -8.79 -12.45
CA PRO A 96 13.10 -9.16 -13.55
C PRO A 96 13.91 -9.81 -14.67
N THR A 97 13.29 -10.74 -15.40
CA THR A 97 13.83 -11.25 -16.64
C THR A 97 13.36 -10.39 -17.82
N GLU A 98 14.09 -10.42 -18.92
CA GLU A 98 13.75 -9.64 -20.13
C GLU A 98 12.29 -9.85 -20.56
N GLY A 99 11.54 -8.77 -20.68
CA GLY A 99 10.13 -8.78 -21.06
C GLY A 99 9.15 -9.20 -19.94
N GLN A 100 9.63 -9.48 -18.73
CA GLN A 100 8.77 -9.86 -17.62
C GLN A 100 8.06 -8.62 -17.04
N ARG A 101 6.75 -8.55 -17.22
CA ARG A 101 5.92 -7.45 -16.71
C ARG A 101 5.54 -7.61 -15.23
N TRP A 102 5.32 -8.84 -14.79
CA TRP A 102 4.95 -9.18 -13.39
C TRP A 102 5.71 -10.43 -12.95
N LEU A 103 6.18 -10.43 -11.70
CA LEU A 103 6.85 -11.59 -11.12
C LEU A 103 5.90 -12.77 -10.94
N ALA A 104 4.68 -12.51 -10.46
CA ALA A 104 3.63 -13.51 -10.22
C ALA A 104 2.25 -12.86 -10.10
N LYS A 105 1.21 -13.69 -9.93
CA LYS A 105 -0.08 -13.28 -9.36
C LYS A 105 0.05 -13.36 -7.84
N ALA A 106 0.09 -12.21 -7.17
CA ALA A 106 0.27 -12.10 -5.73
C ALA A 106 -0.19 -10.72 -5.25
N ASP A 107 -0.30 -10.53 -3.95
CA ASP A 107 -0.63 -9.25 -3.32
C ASP A 107 0.43 -8.83 -2.29
N GLY A 108 1.51 -9.61 -2.12
CA GLY A 108 2.68 -9.31 -1.32
C GLY A 108 4.00 -9.60 -2.03
N ILE A 109 5.01 -8.77 -1.83
CA ILE A 109 6.38 -8.97 -2.29
C ILE A 109 7.37 -8.59 -1.18
N VAL A 110 8.43 -9.39 -1.04
CA VAL A 110 9.47 -9.24 -0.01
C VAL A 110 10.84 -9.37 -0.64
N THR A 111 11.82 -8.59 -0.22
CA THR A 111 13.23 -8.72 -0.65
C THR A 111 14.21 -8.20 0.38
N ASN A 112 15.44 -8.72 0.35
CA ASN A 112 16.63 -8.14 0.98
C ASN A 112 17.67 -7.70 -0.06
N GLN A 113 17.32 -7.73 -1.34
CA GLN A 113 18.24 -7.32 -2.40
C GLN A 113 18.31 -5.81 -2.49
N LYS A 114 19.52 -5.27 -2.45
CA LYS A 114 19.78 -3.84 -2.67
C LYS A 114 19.52 -3.49 -4.13
N ASP A 115 19.05 -2.26 -4.32
CA ASP A 115 18.76 -1.71 -5.65
C ASP A 115 17.70 -2.52 -6.45
N LEU A 116 16.81 -3.26 -5.75
CA LEU A 116 15.65 -3.94 -6.33
C LEU A 116 14.35 -3.24 -5.91
N PRO A 117 13.85 -2.26 -6.68
CA PRO A 117 12.66 -1.51 -6.30
C PRO A 117 11.39 -2.37 -6.36
N LEU A 118 10.69 -2.50 -5.24
CA LEU A 118 9.35 -3.07 -5.14
C LEU A 118 8.32 -2.00 -5.46
N VAL A 119 7.38 -2.29 -6.36
CA VAL A 119 6.36 -1.33 -6.81
C VAL A 119 4.98 -1.94 -6.77
N MET A 120 4.04 -1.24 -6.15
CA MET A 120 2.61 -1.59 -6.17
C MET A 120 1.73 -0.36 -6.39
N ARG A 121 0.45 -0.60 -6.68
CA ARG A 121 -0.52 0.44 -7.07
C ARG A 121 -1.83 0.28 -6.33
N TYR A 122 -2.44 1.42 -5.99
CA TYR A 122 -3.59 1.45 -5.09
C TYR A 122 -4.63 2.50 -5.52
N ALA A 123 -5.86 2.28 -5.11
CA ALA A 123 -6.96 3.24 -5.03
C ALA A 123 -7.98 2.65 -4.04
N ASP A 124 -7.98 3.14 -2.81
CA ASP A 124 -8.75 2.72 -1.63
C ASP A 124 -8.24 1.46 -0.90
N CYS A 125 -7.65 0.46 -1.58
CA CYS A 125 -7.00 -0.64 -0.88
C CYS A 125 -5.78 -0.15 -0.09
N VAL A 126 -5.45 -0.82 1.00
CA VAL A 126 -4.42 -0.42 1.97
C VAL A 126 -3.03 -0.78 1.47
N PRO A 127 -2.11 0.19 1.30
CA PRO A 127 -0.69 -0.09 1.18
C PRO A 127 -0.12 -0.54 2.53
N LEU A 128 0.54 -1.70 2.54
CA LEU A 128 1.26 -2.21 3.70
C LEU A 128 2.75 -2.18 3.39
N LEU A 129 3.48 -1.24 4.00
CA LEU A 129 4.93 -1.13 3.87
C LEU A 129 5.56 -1.72 5.13
N ALA A 130 6.50 -2.65 5.00
CA ALA A 130 7.21 -3.22 6.13
C ALA A 130 8.73 -3.18 5.91
N TYR A 131 9.47 -2.93 6.98
CA TYR A 131 10.92 -2.89 6.98
C TYR A 131 11.49 -3.53 8.25
N ASP A 132 12.43 -4.46 8.09
CA ASP A 132 13.25 -4.96 9.18
C ASP A 132 14.64 -4.35 9.06
N PRO A 133 15.03 -3.39 9.96
CA PRO A 133 16.32 -2.73 9.91
C PRO A 133 17.49 -3.63 10.35
N VAL A 134 17.21 -4.76 10.99
CA VAL A 134 18.25 -5.70 11.47
C VAL A 134 18.68 -6.65 10.37
N GLU A 135 17.70 -7.23 9.66
CA GLU A 135 17.97 -8.16 8.55
C GLU A 135 18.05 -7.44 7.19
N GLU A 136 17.85 -6.11 7.15
CA GLU A 136 17.80 -5.29 5.94
C GLU A 136 16.79 -5.89 4.92
N VAL A 137 15.53 -6.08 5.33
CA VAL A 137 14.45 -6.66 4.51
C VAL A 137 13.33 -5.66 4.37
N ILE A 138 12.85 -5.47 3.14
CA ILE A 138 11.64 -4.70 2.84
C ILE A 138 10.53 -5.57 2.31
N ALA A 139 9.29 -5.18 2.60
CA ALA A 139 8.10 -5.82 2.06
C ALA A 139 7.05 -4.79 1.67
N LEU A 140 6.31 -5.08 0.62
CA LEU A 140 5.20 -4.26 0.15
C LEU A 140 3.98 -5.15 -0.07
N GLY A 141 2.83 -4.78 0.52
CA GLY A 141 1.58 -5.53 0.43
C GLY A 141 0.41 -4.67 -0.03
N HIS A 142 -0.55 -5.34 -0.67
CA HIS A 142 -1.80 -4.76 -1.12
C HIS A 142 -2.96 -5.44 -0.40
N ALA A 143 -3.63 -4.73 0.51
CA ALA A 143 -4.73 -5.26 1.30
C ALA A 143 -6.04 -4.53 0.99
N GLY A 144 -6.83 -5.05 0.05
CA GLY A 144 -8.26 -4.77 0.00
C GLY A 144 -8.98 -5.55 1.12
N TRP A 145 -10.32 -5.43 1.24
CA TRP A 145 -11.05 -6.10 2.32
C TRP A 145 -10.80 -7.62 2.35
N ARG A 146 -10.74 -8.26 1.17
CA ARG A 146 -10.43 -9.71 1.07
C ARG A 146 -9.04 -10.04 1.60
N GLY A 147 -8.02 -9.29 1.21
CA GLY A 147 -6.67 -9.45 1.73
C GLY A 147 -6.59 -9.22 3.24
N THR A 148 -7.29 -8.20 3.73
CA THR A 148 -7.35 -7.87 5.17
C THR A 148 -7.97 -9.02 5.99
N VAL A 149 -9.16 -9.54 5.59
CA VAL A 149 -9.83 -10.62 6.34
C VAL A 149 -9.28 -12.03 6.07
N ASN A 150 -8.24 -12.14 5.25
CA ASN A 150 -7.51 -13.38 5.03
C ASN A 150 -6.05 -13.29 5.49
N GLY A 151 -5.64 -12.17 6.13
CA GLY A 151 -4.34 -12.04 6.79
C GLY A 151 -3.20 -11.65 5.84
N MET A 152 -3.36 -10.59 5.04
CA MET A 152 -2.27 -10.08 4.18
C MET A 152 -1.06 -9.64 5.00
N GLY A 153 -1.27 -8.95 6.14
CA GLY A 153 -0.19 -8.57 7.06
C GLY A 153 0.52 -9.79 7.64
N ALA A 154 -0.25 -10.81 8.03
CA ALA A 154 0.29 -12.08 8.51
C ALA A 154 1.15 -12.78 7.45
N SER A 155 0.71 -12.79 6.19
CA SER A 155 1.46 -13.39 5.07
C SER A 155 2.78 -12.65 4.81
N LEU A 156 2.80 -11.32 4.88
CA LEU A 156 4.04 -10.54 4.77
C LEU A 156 5.03 -10.91 5.88
N VAL A 157 4.60 -10.88 7.14
CA VAL A 157 5.45 -11.21 8.29
C VAL A 157 5.96 -12.64 8.18
N GLN A 158 5.10 -13.61 7.86
CA GLN A 158 5.48 -15.00 7.68
C GLN A 158 6.56 -15.17 6.59
N THR A 159 6.39 -14.52 5.42
CA THR A 159 7.37 -14.60 4.34
C THR A 159 8.69 -13.95 4.73
N MET A 160 8.67 -12.80 5.43
CA MET A 160 9.88 -12.17 5.97
C MET A 160 10.63 -13.09 6.95
N GLN A 161 9.90 -13.80 7.82
CA GLN A 161 10.46 -14.77 8.77
C GLN A 161 11.05 -15.98 8.05
N GLU A 162 10.31 -16.61 7.15
CA GLU A 162 10.69 -17.85 6.47
C GLU A 162 11.87 -17.64 5.50
N ALA A 163 11.86 -16.56 4.73
CA ALA A 163 12.88 -16.29 3.73
C ALA A 163 14.16 -15.64 4.32
N TYR A 164 14.00 -14.78 5.34
CA TYR A 164 15.07 -13.91 5.79
C TYR A 164 15.29 -13.92 7.31
N GLN A 165 14.58 -14.78 8.06
CA GLN A 165 14.69 -14.94 9.50
C GLN A 165 14.40 -13.66 10.30
N CYS A 166 13.63 -12.74 9.72
CA CYS A 166 13.17 -11.54 10.40
C CYS A 166 12.44 -11.87 11.69
N LYS A 167 12.65 -11.05 12.72
CA LYS A 167 11.91 -11.19 13.98
C LYS A 167 10.79 -10.17 13.99
N PRO A 168 9.52 -10.56 14.27
CA PRO A 168 8.39 -9.62 14.24
C PRO A 168 8.59 -8.36 15.08
N GLU A 169 9.27 -8.47 16.22
CA GLU A 169 9.58 -7.33 17.08
C GLU A 169 10.54 -6.30 16.48
N ASN A 170 11.30 -6.67 15.43
CA ASN A 170 12.19 -5.79 14.69
C ASN A 170 11.48 -5.13 13.49
N ILE A 171 10.40 -5.74 13.01
CA ILE A 171 9.67 -5.24 11.83
C ILE A 171 8.92 -3.97 12.19
N GLU A 172 9.13 -2.93 11.39
CA GLU A 172 8.42 -1.67 11.44
C GLU A 172 7.45 -1.60 10.25
N VAL A 173 6.22 -1.15 10.51
CA VAL A 173 5.16 -1.14 9.49
C VAL A 173 4.57 0.25 9.34
N VAL A 174 4.31 0.65 8.09
CA VAL A 174 3.50 1.81 7.73
C VAL A 174 2.26 1.32 6.99
N ILE A 175 1.09 1.68 7.50
CA ILE A 175 -0.22 1.51 6.86
C ILE A 175 -0.50 2.79 6.10
N GLY A 176 -0.48 2.72 4.77
CA GLY A 176 -0.56 3.87 3.86
C GLY A 176 -1.98 4.41 3.67
N PRO A 177 -2.12 5.46 2.81
CA PRO A 177 -3.41 6.04 2.46
C PRO A 177 -4.37 5.03 1.84
N SER A 178 -5.58 5.00 2.35
CA SER A 178 -6.66 4.13 1.87
C SER A 178 -8.01 4.71 2.28
N ILE A 179 -9.10 4.06 1.93
CA ILE A 179 -10.42 4.51 2.35
C ILE A 179 -10.56 4.39 3.87
N SER A 180 -11.04 5.45 4.52
CA SER A 180 -11.22 5.50 5.99
C SER A 180 -12.44 4.70 6.44
N PRO A 181 -12.49 4.33 7.74
CA PRO A 181 -13.64 3.62 8.29
C PRO A 181 -14.97 4.36 8.08
N GLU A 182 -15.00 5.68 8.19
CA GLU A 182 -16.22 6.49 8.03
C GLU A 182 -16.78 6.46 6.60
N ASN A 183 -15.94 6.14 5.62
CA ASN A 183 -16.28 6.16 4.19
C ASN A 183 -16.37 4.77 3.56
N TYR A 184 -15.96 3.72 4.29
CA TYR A 184 -15.92 2.38 3.74
C TYR A 184 -17.15 1.56 4.13
N GLN A 185 -18.30 1.96 3.58
CA GLN A 185 -19.52 1.17 3.65
C GLN A 185 -19.34 -0.21 3.02
N VAL A 186 -19.80 -1.26 3.71
CA VAL A 186 -19.67 -2.66 3.30
C VAL A 186 -20.99 -3.42 3.45
N GLY A 187 -21.10 -4.53 2.73
CA GLY A 187 -22.21 -5.46 2.87
C GLY A 187 -21.99 -6.48 3.98
N GLU A 188 -23.05 -7.23 4.32
CA GLU A 188 -23.00 -8.25 5.38
C GLU A 188 -21.98 -9.36 5.09
N GLU A 189 -21.70 -9.66 3.83
CA GLU A 189 -20.66 -10.63 3.45
C GLU A 189 -19.27 -10.23 3.96
N VAL A 190 -18.98 -8.91 4.03
CA VAL A 190 -17.72 -8.40 4.58
C VAL A 190 -17.76 -8.49 6.11
N VAL A 191 -18.88 -8.12 6.72
CA VAL A 191 -19.07 -8.22 8.18
C VAL A 191 -18.86 -9.65 8.66
N GLU A 192 -19.47 -10.62 8.01
CA GLU A 192 -19.31 -12.05 8.31
C GLU A 192 -17.85 -12.50 8.18
N ALA A 193 -17.16 -12.05 7.11
CA ALA A 193 -15.75 -12.37 6.90
C ALA A 193 -14.83 -11.75 7.96
N VAL A 194 -15.11 -10.51 8.41
CA VAL A 194 -14.40 -9.86 9.52
C VAL A 194 -14.57 -10.67 10.81
N HIS A 195 -15.80 -11.05 11.17
CA HIS A 195 -16.06 -11.86 12.35
C HIS A 195 -15.40 -13.26 12.27
N ALA A 196 -15.40 -13.88 11.09
CA ALA A 196 -14.76 -15.18 10.90
C ALA A 196 -13.25 -15.15 11.14
N TYR A 197 -12.57 -14.07 10.71
CA TYR A 197 -11.11 -13.96 10.84
C TYR A 197 -10.67 -13.35 12.19
N TYR A 198 -11.34 -12.28 12.62
CA TYR A 198 -10.93 -11.54 13.82
C TYR A 198 -11.62 -12.01 15.09
N GLY A 199 -12.71 -12.77 15.00
CA GLY A 199 -13.54 -13.18 16.14
C GLY A 199 -14.51 -12.07 16.55
N ASP A 200 -14.58 -11.79 17.85
CA ASP A 200 -15.34 -10.62 18.34
C ASP A 200 -14.60 -9.34 17.90
N ALA A 201 -15.08 -8.77 16.82
CA ALA A 201 -14.48 -7.64 16.13
C ALA A 201 -15.42 -6.43 16.13
N SER A 202 -16.17 -6.24 17.22
CA SER A 202 -17.11 -5.14 17.39
C SER A 202 -16.49 -3.76 17.15
N ASP A 203 -15.18 -3.62 17.41
CA ASP A 203 -14.44 -2.36 17.20
C ASP A 203 -13.98 -2.15 15.75
N LEU A 204 -14.03 -3.19 14.91
CA LEU A 204 -13.63 -3.10 13.48
C LEU A 204 -14.81 -2.81 12.54
N ILE A 205 -16.04 -3.07 13.00
CA ILE A 205 -17.27 -2.81 12.26
C ILE A 205 -18.08 -1.76 13.01
N MET A 206 -18.22 -0.61 12.39
CA MET A 206 -19.15 0.41 12.86
C MET A 206 -20.49 0.24 12.17
N ARG A 207 -21.59 0.42 12.91
CA ARG A 207 -22.94 0.44 12.31
C ARG A 207 -23.58 1.79 12.54
N ASP A 208 -24.15 2.33 11.47
CA ASP A 208 -24.97 3.52 11.56
C ASP A 208 -26.20 3.21 12.44
N PRO A 209 -26.46 3.99 13.48
CA PRO A 209 -27.58 3.74 14.39
C PRO A 209 -28.96 4.03 13.77
N GLU A 210 -29.03 4.77 12.67
CA GLU A 210 -30.30 5.14 12.03
C GLU A 210 -30.78 4.06 11.07
N ASP A 211 -29.89 3.47 10.25
CA ASP A 211 -30.26 2.53 9.19
C ASP A 211 -29.55 1.16 9.26
N GLY A 212 -28.62 0.99 10.21
CA GLY A 212 -27.87 -0.25 10.40
C GLY A 212 -26.74 -0.50 9.39
N THR A 213 -26.47 0.47 8.51
CA THR A 213 -25.40 0.38 7.51
C THR A 213 -24.07 0.08 8.17
N ALA A 214 -23.34 -0.92 7.65
CA ALA A 214 -22.06 -1.33 8.19
C ALA A 214 -20.88 -0.63 7.49
N TYR A 215 -19.88 -0.25 8.28
CA TYR A 215 -18.64 0.34 7.84
C TYR A 215 -17.46 -0.44 8.41
N PHE A 216 -16.40 -0.67 7.61
CA PHE A 216 -15.27 -1.49 8.02
C PHE A 216 -13.99 -0.64 8.19
N ASP A 217 -13.36 -0.75 9.36
CA ASP A 217 -12.07 -0.13 9.65
C ASP A 217 -10.92 -1.01 9.16
N LEU A 218 -10.49 -0.77 7.90
CA LEU A 218 -9.34 -1.43 7.30
C LEU A 218 -8.03 -1.10 8.01
N TRP A 219 -7.89 0.12 8.56
CA TRP A 219 -6.65 0.54 9.21
C TRP A 219 -6.42 -0.23 10.50
N SER A 220 -7.41 -0.23 11.39
CA SER A 220 -7.35 -0.97 12.65
C SER A 220 -7.27 -2.48 12.43
N ALA A 221 -7.97 -3.02 11.43
CA ALA A 221 -7.92 -4.43 11.09
C ALA A 221 -6.51 -4.89 10.66
N ASN A 222 -5.88 -4.18 9.72
CA ASN A 222 -4.51 -4.51 9.30
C ASN A 222 -3.50 -4.29 10.44
N LYS A 223 -3.64 -3.23 11.25
CA LYS A 223 -2.80 -3.01 12.43
C LYS A 223 -2.91 -4.18 13.40
N LEU A 224 -4.12 -4.62 13.72
CA LEU A 224 -4.37 -5.76 14.61
C LEU A 224 -3.76 -7.06 14.05
N ASP A 225 -3.80 -7.26 12.72
CA ASP A 225 -3.19 -8.43 12.09
C ASP A 225 -1.67 -8.47 12.31
N PHE A 226 -0.97 -7.35 12.13
CA PHE A 226 0.46 -7.22 12.43
C PHE A 226 0.75 -7.41 13.94
N GLU A 227 -0.04 -6.80 14.82
CA GLU A 227 0.13 -6.94 16.27
C GLU A 227 -0.03 -8.39 16.74
N ARG A 228 -1.00 -9.12 16.19
CA ARG A 228 -1.20 -10.57 16.47
C ARG A 228 0.01 -11.42 16.04
N ARG A 229 0.82 -10.95 15.10
CA ARG A 229 2.07 -11.58 14.65
C ARG A 229 3.30 -11.14 15.43
N GLY A 230 3.16 -10.25 16.42
CA GLY A 230 4.23 -9.78 17.28
C GLY A 230 4.94 -8.52 16.80
N VAL A 231 4.47 -7.88 15.72
CA VAL A 231 4.96 -6.57 15.28
C VAL A 231 4.53 -5.52 16.31
N ARG A 232 5.48 -4.69 16.76
CA ARG A 232 5.25 -3.70 17.83
C ARG A 232 5.25 -2.25 17.35
N LYS A 233 5.77 -2.01 16.17
CA LYS A 233 5.91 -0.68 15.58
C LYS A 233 5.05 -0.60 14.32
N THR A 234 3.85 -0.09 14.45
CA THR A 234 2.92 0.15 13.33
C THR A 234 2.47 1.58 13.31
N THR A 235 2.79 2.31 12.26
CA THR A 235 2.36 3.67 11.99
C THR A 235 1.20 3.65 11.00
N VAL A 236 0.07 4.25 11.36
CA VAL A 236 -1.06 4.46 10.45
C VAL A 236 -1.00 5.90 9.95
N MET A 237 -0.94 6.10 8.63
CA MET A 237 -0.87 7.44 8.04
C MET A 237 -2.16 8.25 8.25
N GLY A 238 -3.31 7.59 8.40
CA GLY A 238 -4.60 8.24 8.68
C GLY A 238 -5.08 9.16 7.54
N ILE A 239 -4.69 8.88 6.31
CA ILE A 239 -5.09 9.66 5.12
C ILE A 239 -6.18 8.89 4.37
N CYS A 240 -7.38 9.44 4.33
CA CYS A 240 -8.50 8.87 3.58
C CYS A 240 -8.41 9.24 2.10
N THR A 241 -8.32 8.23 1.21
CA THR A 241 -8.29 8.44 -0.24
C THR A 241 -9.62 8.96 -0.78
N TYR A 242 -10.74 8.56 -0.20
CA TYR A 242 -12.08 9.01 -0.57
C TYR A 242 -12.32 10.51 -0.30
N GLU A 243 -11.86 11.00 0.85
CA GLU A 243 -11.99 12.41 1.23
C GLU A 243 -10.95 13.30 0.56
N ASN A 244 -9.82 12.73 0.17
CA ASN A 244 -8.68 13.44 -0.39
C ASN A 244 -8.47 13.10 -1.87
N THR A 245 -9.53 13.10 -2.68
CA THR A 245 -9.44 12.83 -4.12
C THR A 245 -8.62 13.89 -4.89
N GLN A 246 -8.38 15.07 -4.30
CA GLN A 246 -7.43 16.04 -4.82
C GLN A 246 -5.98 15.53 -4.76
N ASP A 247 -5.62 14.68 -3.79
CA ASP A 247 -4.25 14.17 -3.60
C ASP A 247 -4.11 12.68 -3.96
N PHE A 248 -5.18 11.88 -3.89
CA PHE A 248 -5.14 10.45 -4.17
C PHE A 248 -6.26 10.01 -5.12
N PHE A 249 -6.00 8.97 -5.88
CA PHE A 249 -7.05 8.27 -6.62
C PHE A 249 -7.90 7.43 -5.67
N SER A 250 -9.22 7.51 -5.82
CA SER A 250 -10.16 6.71 -5.03
C SER A 250 -11.13 5.97 -5.95
N HIS A 251 -11.14 4.64 -5.86
CA HIS A 251 -12.08 3.81 -6.62
C HIS A 251 -13.54 4.06 -6.21
N ARG A 252 -13.78 4.19 -4.91
CA ARG A 252 -15.10 4.47 -4.35
C ARG A 252 -15.54 5.90 -4.63
N GLY A 253 -14.66 6.88 -4.37
CA GLY A 253 -14.96 8.30 -4.51
C GLY A 253 -15.19 8.73 -5.96
N GLU A 254 -14.47 8.11 -6.90
CA GLU A 254 -14.58 8.43 -8.34
C GLU A 254 -15.39 7.37 -9.12
N GLN A 255 -16.18 6.55 -8.41
CA GLN A 255 -17.14 5.58 -8.98
C GLN A 255 -16.49 4.62 -9.99
N GLY A 256 -15.28 4.15 -9.70
CA GLY A 256 -14.50 3.23 -10.53
C GLY A 256 -13.78 3.87 -11.72
N LYS A 257 -14.07 5.12 -12.06
CA LYS A 257 -13.41 5.87 -13.15
C LYS A 257 -12.24 6.68 -12.59
N THR A 258 -11.13 6.01 -12.33
CA THR A 258 -10.00 6.61 -11.62
C THR A 258 -8.69 5.95 -11.97
N GLY A 259 -7.58 6.63 -11.70
CA GLY A 259 -6.23 6.10 -11.78
C GLY A 259 -5.86 5.19 -10.60
N ARG A 260 -4.56 4.97 -10.49
CA ARG A 260 -3.94 4.28 -9.36
C ARG A 260 -2.71 5.05 -8.94
N PHE A 261 -2.58 5.36 -7.65
CA PHE A 261 -1.34 5.92 -7.13
C PHE A 261 -0.32 4.81 -6.85
N GLY A 262 0.96 5.15 -6.90
CA GLY A 262 2.05 4.21 -6.73
C GLY A 262 2.67 4.24 -5.35
N VAL A 263 3.19 3.09 -4.92
CA VAL A 263 4.10 2.97 -3.78
C VAL A 263 5.35 2.25 -4.25
N VAL A 264 6.51 2.79 -3.88
CA VAL A 264 7.82 2.25 -4.23
C VAL A 264 8.64 2.09 -2.96
N MET A 265 9.36 0.98 -2.84
CA MET A 265 10.38 0.72 -1.79
C MET A 265 11.61 0.09 -2.40
N SER A 266 12.81 0.52 -1.99
CA SER A 266 14.12 -0.08 -2.36
C SER A 266 15.11 0.06 -1.20
N LEU A 267 15.92 -0.97 -0.99
CA LEU A 267 17.07 -0.92 -0.07
C LEU A 267 18.27 -0.22 -0.72
#